data_84d5b0f842026eb254f3c79f918d46c9
#
_entry.id   84d5b0f842026eb254f3c79f918d46c9
#
_cell.length_a   1.000
_cell.length_b   1.000
_cell.length_c   1.000
_cell.angle_alpha   90.00
_cell.angle_beta   90.00
_cell.angle_gamma   90.00
#
_symmetry.space_group_name_H-M   'P 1'
#
loop_
_entity.id
_entity.type
_entity.pdbx_description
1 polymer ?
#
loop_
_entity_poly.entity_id
_entity_poly.type
_entity_poly.pdbx_seq_one_letter_code
_entity_poly.pdbx_strand_id
1 'polypeptide(L)'
;FTPVEKGVELTFPTDHQAHPNFRHEWWYLTANLIDEDGNPLGVQWTQFRFAAAPPTGEDDVKKTEWQTQQIYMAHSAVTTQDKHYADEKWSRDQASLAGVDTSPFRVYLDDWQWTSSTNDLFPATLKANSEQFGYALTLTSSAPYQKQGEQGYSTKSADGQVASYYYSQP
;
A
#
# COMPACT_ATOMS: atom_id res chain seq x y z
N PHE A 1 5.16 8.34 17.96
CA PHE A 1 4.41 7.34 17.17
C PHE A 1 3.87 6.24 18.07
N THR A 2 2.72 5.68 17.69
CA THR A 2 2.14 4.53 18.38
C THR A 2 3.05 3.31 18.24
N PRO A 3 3.40 2.61 19.34
CA PRO A 3 4.15 1.37 19.26
C PRO A 3 3.28 0.24 18.66
N VAL A 4 3.94 -0.73 18.03
CA VAL A 4 3.29 -1.96 17.58
C VAL A 4 3.32 -2.97 18.74
N GLU A 5 2.14 -3.39 19.20
CA GLU A 5 1.99 -4.24 20.39
C GLU A 5 1.33 -5.57 20.02
N LYS A 6 1.64 -6.63 20.79
CA LYS A 6 0.98 -7.93 20.64
C LYS A 6 -0.47 -7.88 21.11
N GLY A 7 -1.30 -8.70 20.51
CA GLY A 7 -2.69 -8.88 20.94
C GLY A 7 -3.67 -7.81 20.43
N VAL A 8 -3.22 -6.91 19.55
CA VAL A 8 -4.11 -5.98 18.86
C VAL A 8 -4.83 -6.75 17.75
N GLU A 9 -6.16 -6.64 17.74
CA GLU A 9 -7.00 -7.28 16.74
C GLU A 9 -7.16 -6.38 15.52
N LEU A 10 -6.87 -6.94 14.34
CA LEU A 10 -7.10 -6.26 13.06
C LEU A 10 -8.59 -6.36 12.68
N THR A 11 -9.17 -5.23 12.31
CA THR A 11 -10.59 -5.07 11.97
C THR A 11 -10.75 -4.58 10.53
N PHE A 12 -11.42 -5.36 9.70
CA PHE A 12 -11.63 -5.04 8.28
C PHE A 12 -13.06 -4.54 8.02
N PRO A 13 -13.25 -3.58 7.11
CA PRO A 13 -12.27 -2.97 6.21
C PRO A 13 -11.47 -1.80 6.83
N THR A 14 -11.68 -1.46 8.11
CA THR A 14 -11.08 -0.27 8.74
C THR A 14 -9.57 -0.25 8.65
N ASP A 15 -8.91 -1.39 8.88
CA ASP A 15 -7.44 -1.48 8.86
C ASP A 15 -6.83 -1.58 7.45
N HIS A 16 -7.62 -1.36 6.39
CA HIS A 16 -7.07 -1.07 5.07
C HIS A 16 -6.66 0.39 4.90
N GLN A 17 -7.20 1.27 5.74
CA GLN A 17 -7.01 2.71 5.66
C GLN A 17 -5.60 3.12 6.13
N ALA A 18 -5.27 4.40 5.93
CA ALA A 18 -4.03 4.97 6.47
C ALA A 18 -4.14 5.18 7.99
N HIS A 19 -3.05 4.88 8.70
CA HIS A 19 -2.93 5.01 10.14
C HIS A 19 -1.84 6.05 10.47
N PRO A 20 -2.15 7.35 10.48
CA PRO A 20 -1.16 8.42 10.60
C PRO A 20 -0.38 8.41 11.92
N ASN A 21 -0.89 7.72 12.96
CA ASN A 21 -0.21 7.53 14.25
C ASN A 21 1.02 6.61 14.16
N PHE A 22 1.13 5.80 13.10
CA PHE A 22 2.30 4.96 12.86
C PHE A 22 3.29 5.66 11.94
N ARG A 23 4.57 5.35 12.10
CA ARG A 23 5.65 5.98 11.35
C ARG A 23 5.59 5.66 9.87
N HIS A 24 5.29 4.41 9.50
CA HIS A 24 5.18 3.98 8.11
C HIS A 24 4.18 2.84 7.96
N GLU A 25 3.63 2.75 6.76
CA GLU A 25 2.71 1.72 6.30
C GLU A 25 3.00 1.39 4.84
N TRP A 26 2.43 0.29 4.37
CA TRP A 26 2.51 -0.08 2.96
C TRP A 26 1.27 -0.86 2.51
N TRP A 27 0.97 -0.68 1.26
CA TRP A 27 0.00 -1.47 0.49
C TRP A 27 0.75 -2.09 -0.66
N TYR A 28 0.50 -3.34 -0.98
CA TYR A 28 1.26 -4.03 -2.02
C TYR A 28 0.44 -5.05 -2.79
N LEU A 29 0.91 -5.35 -4.01
CA LEU A 29 0.50 -6.49 -4.82
C LEU A 29 1.73 -7.18 -5.38
N THR A 30 1.71 -8.52 -5.34
CA THR A 30 2.60 -9.37 -6.11
C THR A 30 1.76 -10.36 -6.87
N ALA A 31 1.88 -10.38 -8.20
CA ALA A 31 1.12 -11.26 -9.07
C ALA A 31 2.04 -12.05 -10.00
N ASN A 32 1.78 -13.35 -10.09
CA ASN A 32 2.31 -14.21 -11.14
C ASN A 32 1.22 -14.39 -12.19
N LEU A 33 1.50 -13.95 -13.40
CA LEU A 33 0.57 -13.92 -14.51
C LEU A 33 1.09 -14.76 -15.68
N ILE A 34 0.20 -15.09 -16.58
CA ILE A 34 0.52 -15.77 -17.84
C ILE A 34 -0.11 -14.94 -18.96
N ASP A 35 0.67 -14.60 -19.98
CA ASP A 35 0.17 -13.88 -21.15
C ASP A 35 -0.65 -14.79 -22.08
N GLU A 36 -1.21 -14.22 -23.16
CA GLU A 36 -2.04 -14.93 -24.13
C GLU A 36 -1.27 -16.03 -24.88
N ASP A 37 0.06 -15.93 -24.95
CA ASP A 37 0.94 -16.91 -25.58
C ASP A 37 1.42 -18.00 -24.59
N GLY A 38 1.03 -17.91 -23.33
CA GLY A 38 1.41 -18.85 -22.27
C GLY A 38 2.74 -18.52 -21.58
N ASN A 39 3.33 -17.35 -21.82
CA ASN A 39 4.57 -16.97 -21.18
C ASN A 39 4.32 -16.40 -19.76
N PRO A 40 5.14 -16.78 -18.78
CA PRO A 40 5.02 -16.24 -17.43
C PRO A 40 5.50 -14.80 -17.35
N LEU A 41 4.81 -14.00 -16.59
CA LEU A 41 5.24 -12.67 -16.19
C LEU A 41 4.88 -12.36 -14.75
N GLY A 42 5.68 -11.56 -14.09
CA GLY A 42 5.47 -11.09 -12.74
C GLY A 42 5.14 -9.59 -12.72
N VAL A 43 4.21 -9.21 -11.87
CA VAL A 43 3.91 -7.80 -11.58
C VAL A 43 4.04 -7.57 -10.11
N GLN A 44 4.74 -6.50 -9.73
CA GLN A 44 4.85 -6.03 -8.36
C GLN A 44 4.48 -4.56 -8.29
N TRP A 45 3.75 -4.19 -7.26
CA TRP A 45 3.45 -2.81 -6.91
C TRP A 45 3.44 -2.69 -5.40
N THR A 46 4.04 -1.62 -4.88
CA THR A 46 3.97 -1.27 -3.46
C THR A 46 3.90 0.24 -3.34
N GLN A 47 2.97 0.72 -2.52
CA GLN A 47 2.95 2.11 -2.09
C GLN A 47 3.23 2.17 -0.59
N PHE A 48 4.16 3.02 -0.20
CA PHE A 48 4.52 3.31 1.18
C PHE A 48 4.00 4.68 1.59
N ARG A 49 3.63 4.81 2.85
CA ARG A 49 3.42 6.07 3.55
C ARG A 49 4.45 6.21 4.67
N PHE A 50 5.08 7.35 4.74
CA PHE A 50 6.01 7.72 5.80
C PHE A 50 5.52 8.98 6.48
N ALA A 51 5.48 8.99 7.82
CA ALA A 51 5.23 10.18 8.60
C ALA A 51 6.55 10.73 9.15
N ALA A 52 6.87 11.99 8.85
CA ALA A 52 8.07 12.67 9.33
C ALA A 52 7.98 12.95 10.85
N ALA A 53 6.76 13.19 11.35
CA ALA A 53 6.47 13.39 12.77
C ALA A 53 5.13 12.74 13.13
N PRO A 54 4.91 12.35 14.40
CA PRO A 54 3.60 11.93 14.85
C PRO A 54 2.59 13.08 14.73
N PRO A 55 1.30 12.79 14.50
CA PRO A 55 0.28 13.84 14.48
C PRO A 55 0.23 14.55 15.84
N THR A 56 0.24 15.88 15.83
CA THR A 56 0.13 16.73 17.01
C THR A 56 -1.29 17.30 17.02
N GLY A 57 -2.11 16.88 17.97
CA GLY A 57 -3.56 17.06 18.06
C GLY A 57 -4.16 18.37 17.52
N GLU A 58 -3.92 19.53 18.11
CA GLU A 58 -4.64 20.77 17.76
C GLU A 58 -4.03 21.56 16.59
N ASP A 59 -2.78 21.30 16.22
CA ASP A 59 -2.08 22.06 15.18
C ASP A 59 -2.34 21.56 13.76
N ASP A 60 -2.88 20.36 13.57
CA ASP A 60 -3.13 19.80 12.25
C ASP A 60 -4.27 20.51 11.49
N VAL A 61 -5.17 21.18 12.18
CA VAL A 61 -6.30 21.93 11.57
C VAL A 61 -5.84 23.24 10.91
N LYS A 62 -4.64 23.73 11.23
CA LYS A 62 -4.10 25.01 10.70
C LYS A 62 -2.93 24.84 9.74
N LYS A 63 -2.48 23.61 9.48
CA LYS A 63 -1.41 23.37 8.51
C LYS A 63 -1.96 23.62 7.11
N THR A 64 -1.25 24.46 6.36
CA THR A 64 -1.52 24.60 4.92
C THR A 64 -1.20 23.27 4.23
N GLU A 65 -1.81 22.99 3.08
CA GLU A 65 -1.55 21.79 2.26
C GLU A 65 -0.05 21.53 2.01
N TRP A 66 0.78 22.56 2.10
CA TRP A 66 2.24 22.49 1.95
C TRP A 66 3.00 22.02 3.20
N GLN A 67 2.34 21.90 4.35
CA GLN A 67 2.95 21.56 5.63
C GLN A 67 2.64 20.12 6.07
N THR A 68 2.21 19.28 5.14
CA THR A 68 1.98 17.87 5.45
C THR A 68 3.26 17.19 5.95
N GLN A 69 3.09 16.34 6.95
CA GLN A 69 4.13 15.48 7.48
C GLN A 69 4.14 14.10 6.82
N GLN A 70 3.23 13.86 5.86
CA GLN A 70 3.09 12.59 5.18
C GLN A 70 3.83 12.61 3.84
N ILE A 71 4.59 11.57 3.59
CA ILE A 71 5.32 11.35 2.34
C ILE A 71 4.90 9.99 1.80
N TYR A 72 4.59 9.93 0.53
CA TYR A 72 4.29 8.70 -0.18
C TYR A 72 5.41 8.37 -1.17
N MET A 73 5.71 7.08 -1.26
CA MET A 73 6.57 6.52 -2.28
C MET A 73 5.90 5.27 -2.84
N ALA A 74 5.95 5.12 -4.14
CA ALA A 74 5.53 3.87 -4.77
C ALA A 74 6.61 3.35 -5.69
N HIS A 75 6.77 2.04 -5.74
CA HIS A 75 7.53 1.36 -6.77
C HIS A 75 6.68 0.30 -7.44
N SER A 76 6.96 0.08 -8.71
CA SER A 76 6.33 -0.97 -9.50
C SER A 76 7.32 -1.60 -10.44
N ALA A 77 7.14 -2.89 -10.70
CA ALA A 77 7.99 -3.65 -11.59
C ALA A 77 7.18 -4.66 -12.41
N VAL A 78 7.64 -4.88 -13.62
CA VAL A 78 7.18 -5.95 -14.50
C VAL A 78 8.38 -6.83 -14.88
N THR A 79 8.26 -8.12 -14.66
CA THR A 79 9.30 -9.10 -14.93
C THR A 79 8.78 -10.10 -15.95
N THR A 80 9.48 -10.22 -17.07
CA THR A 80 9.28 -11.27 -18.08
C THR A 80 10.38 -12.32 -17.95
N GLN A 81 10.38 -13.33 -18.81
CA GLN A 81 11.47 -14.34 -18.84
C GLN A 81 12.85 -13.72 -19.08
N ASP A 82 12.93 -12.66 -19.87
CA ASP A 82 14.20 -12.10 -20.35
C ASP A 82 14.53 -10.73 -19.75
N LYS A 83 13.54 -10.02 -19.19
CA LYS A 83 13.68 -8.62 -18.81
C LYS A 83 13.00 -8.31 -17.48
N HIS A 84 13.57 -7.35 -16.80
CA HIS A 84 12.99 -6.73 -15.59
C HIS A 84 12.95 -5.21 -15.78
N TYR A 85 11.74 -4.66 -15.66
CA TYR A 85 11.50 -3.22 -15.71
C TYR A 85 11.00 -2.77 -14.35
N ALA A 86 11.58 -1.70 -13.83
CA ALA A 86 11.16 -1.12 -12.56
C ALA A 86 11.18 0.40 -12.63
N ASP A 87 10.28 1.01 -11.88
CA ASP A 87 10.20 2.47 -11.74
C ASP A 87 9.69 2.82 -10.35
N GLU A 88 9.93 4.07 -9.93
CA GLU A 88 9.48 4.59 -8.64
C GLU A 88 8.94 6.01 -8.74
N LYS A 89 8.00 6.35 -7.84
CA LYS A 89 7.42 7.68 -7.72
C LYS A 89 7.45 8.14 -6.27
N TRP A 90 7.59 9.45 -6.08
CA TRP A 90 7.55 10.09 -4.78
C TRP A 90 6.60 11.28 -4.80
N SER A 91 5.85 11.46 -3.74
CA SER A 91 5.00 12.63 -3.52
C SER A 91 4.84 12.92 -2.03
N ARG A 92 4.53 14.16 -1.72
CA ARG A 92 3.92 14.50 -0.44
C ARG A 92 2.42 14.29 -0.51
N ASP A 93 1.79 14.12 0.64
CA ASP A 93 0.34 14.17 0.77
C ASP A 93 -0.13 15.60 0.47
N GLN A 94 -0.34 15.87 -0.79
CA GLN A 94 -0.82 17.16 -1.30
C GLN A 94 -2.02 16.91 -2.20
N ALA A 95 -3.09 17.65 -1.93
CA ALA A 95 -4.24 17.89 -2.80
C ALA A 95 -4.38 16.91 -3.97
N SER A 96 -4.78 15.68 -3.72
CA SER A 96 -5.05 14.65 -4.73
C SER A 96 -3.86 14.09 -5.52
N LEU A 97 -2.62 14.37 -5.14
CA LEU A 97 -1.45 13.76 -5.81
C LEU A 97 -1.10 12.39 -5.22
N ALA A 98 -1.23 12.19 -3.91
CA ALA A 98 -1.01 10.92 -3.27
C ALA A 98 -1.86 10.79 -2.01
N GLY A 99 -2.27 9.59 -1.67
CA GLY A 99 -3.07 9.36 -0.47
C GLY A 99 -3.77 8.01 -0.43
N VAL A 100 -4.67 7.90 0.54
CA VAL A 100 -5.56 6.75 0.74
C VAL A 100 -6.97 7.28 1.02
N ASP A 101 -7.91 6.94 0.14
CA ASP A 101 -9.33 7.20 0.35
C ASP A 101 -10.02 5.97 0.94
N THR A 102 -11.11 6.18 1.63
CA THR A 102 -11.78 5.12 2.39
C THR A 102 -13.13 4.69 1.82
N SER A 103 -13.76 5.53 1.00
CA SER A 103 -15.11 5.28 0.50
C SER A 103 -15.32 5.87 -0.91
N PRO A 104 -15.14 5.08 -1.95
CA PRO A 104 -14.55 3.74 -1.98
C PRO A 104 -13.07 3.72 -1.60
N PHE A 105 -12.55 2.56 -1.22
CA PHE A 105 -11.13 2.39 -0.89
C PHE A 105 -10.25 2.64 -2.12
N ARG A 106 -9.28 3.52 -1.97
CA ARG A 106 -8.32 3.83 -3.04
C ARG A 106 -6.96 4.16 -2.43
N VAL A 107 -5.90 3.60 -3.00
CA VAL A 107 -4.51 3.96 -2.72
C VAL A 107 -3.90 4.51 -3.99
N TYR A 108 -3.34 5.71 -3.95
CA TYR A 108 -2.89 6.37 -5.16
C TYR A 108 -1.65 7.23 -4.95
N LEU A 109 -0.83 7.28 -5.97
CA LEU A 109 0.26 8.22 -6.16
C LEU A 109 0.29 8.58 -7.64
N ASP A 110 -0.17 9.82 -7.95
CA ASP A 110 -0.32 10.29 -9.31
C ASP A 110 -1.23 9.34 -10.13
N ASP A 111 -0.79 8.84 -11.27
CA ASP A 111 -1.53 7.90 -12.11
C ASP A 111 -1.37 6.43 -11.73
N TRP A 112 -0.57 6.12 -10.70
CA TRP A 112 -0.47 4.78 -10.12
C TRP A 112 -1.53 4.61 -9.05
N GLN A 113 -2.51 3.74 -9.29
CA GLN A 113 -3.69 3.68 -8.44
C GLN A 113 -4.23 2.25 -8.28
N TRP A 114 -4.44 1.87 -7.03
CA TRP A 114 -5.34 0.80 -6.64
C TRP A 114 -6.70 1.43 -6.36
N THR A 115 -7.72 1.08 -7.12
CA THR A 115 -9.07 1.63 -6.95
C THR A 115 -10.05 0.49 -6.76
N SER A 116 -10.62 0.37 -5.56
CA SER A 116 -11.70 -0.57 -5.26
C SER A 116 -13.06 0.02 -5.68
N SER A 117 -14.01 -0.84 -5.95
CA SER A 117 -15.42 -0.47 -6.12
C SER A 117 -16.20 -0.45 -4.81
N THR A 118 -15.57 -0.83 -3.70
CA THR A 118 -16.16 -0.90 -2.35
C THR A 118 -15.24 -0.21 -1.34
N ASN A 119 -15.59 -0.31 -0.05
CA ASN A 119 -14.72 0.15 1.05
C ASN A 119 -13.67 -0.90 1.43
N ASP A 120 -13.69 -2.06 0.81
CA ASP A 120 -12.78 -3.18 0.98
C ASP A 120 -11.73 -3.21 -0.16
N LEU A 121 -10.75 -4.12 -0.09
CA LEU A 121 -9.68 -4.23 -1.09
C LEU A 121 -10.21 -4.62 -2.47
N PHE A 122 -11.21 -5.47 -2.55
CA PHE A 122 -11.74 -6.05 -3.79
C PHE A 122 -13.26 -5.86 -3.95
N PRO A 123 -13.78 -5.95 -5.19
CA PRO A 123 -13.05 -5.98 -6.45
C PRO A 123 -12.36 -4.64 -6.74
N ALA A 124 -11.24 -4.67 -7.43
CA ALA A 124 -10.44 -3.48 -7.67
C ALA A 124 -9.76 -3.48 -9.05
N THR A 125 -9.26 -2.32 -9.43
CA THR A 125 -8.35 -2.15 -10.55
C THR A 125 -7.03 -1.57 -10.05
N LEU A 126 -5.91 -2.16 -10.44
CA LEU A 126 -4.58 -1.60 -10.23
C LEU A 126 -4.01 -1.12 -11.55
N LYS A 127 -3.61 0.14 -11.60
CA LYS A 127 -2.95 0.76 -12.76
C LYS A 127 -1.61 1.34 -12.37
N ALA A 128 -0.60 1.11 -13.20
CA ALA A 128 0.69 1.80 -13.12
C ALA A 128 1.26 1.98 -14.53
N ASN A 129 1.78 3.17 -14.80
CA ASN A 129 2.37 3.53 -16.08
C ASN A 129 3.74 4.17 -15.87
N SER A 130 4.72 3.74 -16.65
CA SER A 130 6.04 4.34 -16.73
C SER A 130 6.46 4.47 -18.20
N GLU A 131 7.65 5.00 -18.45
CA GLU A 131 8.20 5.04 -19.81
C GLU A 131 8.52 3.65 -20.37
N GLN A 132 8.76 2.67 -19.50
CA GLN A 132 9.22 1.34 -19.88
C GLN A 132 8.12 0.27 -19.87
N PHE A 133 7.06 0.48 -19.07
CA PHE A 133 5.96 -0.47 -18.95
C PHE A 133 4.67 0.25 -18.58
N GLY A 134 3.55 -0.42 -18.81
CA GLY A 134 2.25 0.01 -18.33
C GLY A 134 1.32 -1.18 -18.22
N TYR A 135 0.47 -1.17 -17.20
CA TYR A 135 -0.54 -2.22 -17.02
C TYR A 135 -1.80 -1.67 -16.34
N ALA A 136 -2.88 -2.40 -16.55
CA ALA A 136 -4.13 -2.27 -15.81
C ALA A 136 -4.62 -3.69 -15.48
N LEU A 137 -4.67 -4.01 -14.20
CA LEU A 137 -5.11 -5.31 -13.71
C LEU A 137 -6.49 -5.19 -13.09
N THR A 138 -7.40 -6.08 -13.47
CA THR A 138 -8.66 -6.28 -12.75
C THR A 138 -8.43 -7.35 -11.69
N LEU A 139 -8.71 -7.00 -10.45
CA LEU A 139 -8.39 -7.79 -9.28
C LEU A 139 -9.66 -8.24 -8.56
N THR A 140 -9.74 -9.53 -8.29
CA THR A 140 -10.79 -10.11 -7.46
C THR A 140 -10.16 -11.13 -6.50
N SER A 141 -10.70 -11.24 -5.31
CA SER A 141 -10.36 -12.29 -4.37
C SER A 141 -11.57 -12.63 -3.50
N SER A 142 -11.72 -13.89 -3.19
CA SER A 142 -12.65 -14.41 -2.18
C SER A 142 -11.92 -15.14 -1.06
N ALA A 143 -10.59 -15.13 -1.09
CA ALA A 143 -9.78 -15.74 -0.04
C ALA A 143 -9.90 -14.95 1.26
N PRO A 144 -9.85 -15.61 2.42
CA PRO A 144 -9.84 -14.91 3.70
C PRO A 144 -8.53 -14.17 3.91
N TYR A 145 -8.57 -13.11 4.72
CA TYR A 145 -7.36 -12.41 5.16
C TYR A 145 -6.45 -13.33 5.95
N GLN A 146 -5.16 -13.33 5.59
CA GLN A 146 -4.12 -14.08 6.28
C GLN A 146 -3.36 -13.13 7.21
N LYS A 147 -3.60 -13.24 8.50
CA LYS A 147 -2.87 -12.47 9.51
C LYS A 147 -1.47 -13.08 9.68
N GLN A 148 -0.43 -12.35 9.33
CA GLN A 148 0.95 -12.81 9.33
C GLN A 148 1.56 -12.80 10.73
N GLY A 149 2.49 -13.70 11.00
CA GLY A 149 3.14 -13.83 12.29
C GLY A 149 2.18 -14.30 13.39
N GLU A 150 2.21 -13.65 14.54
CA GLU A 150 1.34 -13.98 15.69
C GLU A 150 0.05 -13.12 15.60
N GLN A 151 -0.99 -13.67 14.95
CA GLN A 151 -2.30 -13.01 14.76
C GLN A 151 -2.24 -11.60 14.14
N GLY A 152 -1.27 -11.38 13.24
CA GLY A 152 -1.03 -10.08 12.59
C GLY A 152 0.15 -9.30 13.16
N TYR A 153 0.67 -9.67 14.33
CA TYR A 153 1.91 -9.12 14.85
C TYR A 153 3.12 -9.84 14.22
N SER A 154 3.85 -9.13 13.38
CA SER A 154 4.97 -9.67 12.62
C SER A 154 6.28 -9.02 13.03
N THR A 155 7.15 -9.80 13.68
CA THR A 155 8.50 -9.36 14.04
C THR A 155 9.37 -9.20 12.80
N LYS A 156 10.08 -8.08 12.70
CA LYS A 156 10.92 -7.71 11.55
C LYS A 156 12.41 -7.71 11.87
N SER A 157 12.78 -7.76 13.14
CA SER A 157 14.18 -7.85 13.58
C SER A 157 14.43 -9.10 14.40
N ALA A 158 15.67 -9.61 14.36
CA ALA A 158 16.05 -10.82 15.09
C ALA A 158 15.96 -10.67 16.62
N ASP A 159 16.13 -9.46 17.13
CA ASP A 159 16.02 -9.12 18.56
C ASP A 159 14.59 -8.84 19.02
N GLY A 160 13.61 -8.88 18.09
CA GLY A 160 12.21 -8.64 18.37
C GLY A 160 11.83 -7.17 18.62
N GLN A 161 12.77 -6.23 18.46
CA GLN A 161 12.52 -4.82 18.76
C GLN A 161 11.75 -4.08 17.66
N VAL A 162 11.75 -4.62 16.44
CA VAL A 162 11.01 -4.07 15.32
C VAL A 162 9.91 -5.04 14.92
N ALA A 163 8.69 -4.55 14.90
CA ALA A 163 7.50 -5.31 14.48
C ALA A 163 6.55 -4.44 13.66
N SER A 164 5.66 -5.08 12.94
CA SER A 164 4.57 -4.43 12.20
C SER A 164 3.29 -5.23 12.34
N TYR A 165 2.15 -4.57 12.22
CA TYR A 165 0.92 -5.26 11.89
C TYR A 165 0.94 -5.61 10.42
N TYR A 166 0.68 -6.88 10.11
CA TYR A 166 0.81 -7.37 8.75
C TYR A 166 -0.23 -8.43 8.44
N TYR A 167 -0.92 -8.23 7.35
CA TYR A 167 -1.84 -9.19 6.76
C TYR A 167 -1.74 -9.17 5.25
N SER A 168 -2.25 -10.20 4.62
CA SER A 168 -2.37 -10.31 3.17
C SER A 168 -3.68 -11.01 2.80
N GLN A 169 -4.12 -10.83 1.58
CA GLN A 169 -5.23 -11.55 0.97
C GLN A 169 -4.73 -12.15 -0.35
N PRO A 170 -4.59 -13.49 -0.41
CA PRO A 170 -4.18 -14.20 -1.63
C PRO A 170 -5.19 -14.10 -2.75
#